data_235ff0af0f0f9f709be480a42bf1c03a
#
_entry.id   235ff0af0f0f9f709be480a42bf1c03a
#
_cell.length_a   1.000
_cell.length_b   1.000
_cell.length_c   1.000
_cell.angle_alpha   90.00
_cell.angle_beta   90.00
_cell.angle_gamma   90.00
#
_symmetry.space_group_name_H-M   'P 1'
#
loop_
_entity.id
_entity.type
_entity.pdbx_description
1 polymer ?
#
loop_
_entity_poly.entity_id
_entity_poly.type
_entity_poly.pdbx_seq_one_letter_code
_entity_poly.pdbx_strand_id
1 'polypeptide(L)'
;AIYREPEWVNQPGLYDVQIRVLPEHQRRGVGTAIYDHIMERLAELERKATSLVSDSREDQPHSARFLTSRGFEQKQRQQVSRLDVASFDASPFAERVARFEASGITVKTLEEYEAEDPGNRRKAYEKYVELFEDVPIFVDRMELTYEMFERELNAPNRLPGAIMLALDGDEIVGTTSLWKRLAEPGSLGTGLTAVARSHRRRGIAAALKVRAIELARSIGTRVIQTDNEENNPMYDLNVQLGFKPVPAWLIFMKDVGPDERGEEVGA
;
A
#
# COMPACT_ATOMS: atom_id res chain seq x y z
N ALA A 1 3.49 16.72 13.63
CA ALA A 1 3.46 16.81 12.17
C ALA A 1 4.76 16.23 11.60
N ILE A 2 4.66 15.79 10.37
CA ILE A 2 5.80 15.25 9.61
C ILE A 2 5.72 15.88 8.21
N TYR A 3 6.86 16.25 7.65
CA TYR A 3 7.02 16.49 6.22
C TYR A 3 8.34 15.84 5.77
N ARG A 4 8.30 15.13 4.64
CA ARG A 4 9.45 14.40 4.10
C ARG A 4 9.28 14.10 2.61
N GLU A 5 10.37 13.95 1.88
CA GLU A 5 10.32 13.28 0.58
C GLU A 5 10.05 11.79 0.79
N PRO A 6 9.04 11.20 0.15
CA PRO A 6 8.78 9.77 0.28
C PRO A 6 9.83 8.98 -0.50
N GLU A 7 10.57 8.10 0.18
CA GLU A 7 11.70 7.35 -0.38
C GLU A 7 11.28 6.40 -1.54
N TRP A 8 10.02 5.98 -1.56
CA TRP A 8 9.49 5.06 -2.56
C TRP A 8 8.99 5.73 -3.85
N VAL A 9 9.12 7.06 -3.94
CA VAL A 9 8.71 7.85 -5.12
C VAL A 9 9.92 8.53 -5.72
N ASN A 10 10.21 8.23 -6.99
CA ASN A 10 11.24 8.95 -7.73
C ASN A 10 10.65 10.22 -8.37
N GLN A 11 10.21 11.15 -7.52
CA GLN A 11 9.69 12.46 -7.91
C GLN A 11 10.31 13.52 -6.99
N PRO A 12 11.49 14.04 -7.36
CA PRO A 12 12.16 15.06 -6.56
C PRO A 12 11.29 16.28 -6.35
N GLY A 13 11.22 16.75 -5.09
CA GLY A 13 10.38 17.89 -4.72
C GLY A 13 8.93 17.53 -4.37
N LEU A 14 8.54 16.27 -4.45
CA LEU A 14 7.30 15.80 -3.82
C LEU A 14 7.50 15.62 -2.31
N TYR A 15 6.67 16.26 -1.49
CA TYR A 15 6.71 16.11 -0.03
C TYR A 15 5.41 15.50 0.50
N ASP A 16 5.54 14.44 1.31
CA ASP A 16 4.44 13.92 2.14
C ASP A 16 4.29 14.81 3.38
N VAL A 17 3.12 15.43 3.53
CA VAL A 17 2.80 16.36 4.63
C VAL A 17 1.70 15.78 5.49
N GLN A 18 2.03 15.40 6.72
CA GLN A 18 1.13 14.79 7.68
C GLN A 18 0.94 15.69 8.91
N ILE A 19 -0.29 16.19 9.10
CA ILE A 19 -0.67 17.01 10.25
C ILE A 19 -1.73 16.27 11.06
N ARG A 20 -1.39 15.94 12.31
CA ARG A 20 -2.31 15.30 13.25
C ARG A 20 -2.49 16.21 14.48
N VAL A 21 -3.71 16.62 14.75
CA VAL A 21 -4.06 17.46 15.90
C VAL A 21 -5.02 16.69 16.78
N LEU A 22 -4.69 16.57 18.07
CA LEU A 22 -5.55 15.90 19.05
C LEU A 22 -6.95 16.54 19.08
N PRO A 23 -8.02 15.76 19.25
CA PRO A 23 -9.40 16.26 19.21
C PRO A 23 -9.64 17.51 20.06
N GLU A 24 -9.12 17.53 21.29
CA GLU A 24 -9.25 18.64 22.24
C GLU A 24 -8.55 19.92 21.80
N HIS A 25 -7.63 19.84 20.83
CA HIS A 25 -6.90 20.99 20.28
C HIS A 25 -7.34 21.37 18.87
N GLN A 26 -8.29 20.64 18.30
CA GLN A 26 -8.84 20.96 16.97
C GLN A 26 -9.69 22.24 17.01
N ARG A 27 -9.89 22.86 15.84
CA ARG A 27 -10.71 24.09 15.64
C ARG A 27 -10.23 25.31 16.45
N ARG A 28 -8.96 25.32 16.87
CA ARG A 28 -8.30 26.38 17.64
C ARG A 28 -7.12 27.02 16.87
N GLY A 29 -7.05 26.85 15.56
CA GLY A 29 -5.97 27.37 14.73
C GLY A 29 -4.68 26.52 14.70
N VAL A 30 -4.56 25.50 15.57
CA VAL A 30 -3.32 24.70 15.70
C VAL A 30 -2.91 24.04 14.37
N GLY A 31 -3.84 23.42 13.65
CA GLY A 31 -3.55 22.81 12.35
C GLY A 31 -3.09 23.82 11.30
N THR A 32 -3.65 25.04 11.33
CA THR A 32 -3.25 26.14 10.45
C THR A 32 -1.82 26.59 10.78
N ALA A 33 -1.52 26.87 12.04
CA ALA A 33 -0.17 27.29 12.45
C ALA A 33 0.91 26.24 12.10
N ILE A 34 0.59 24.95 12.25
CA ILE A 34 1.50 23.86 11.84
C ILE A 34 1.70 23.85 10.32
N TYR A 35 0.62 23.99 9.55
CA TYR A 35 0.67 24.02 8.10
C TYR A 35 1.52 25.20 7.60
N ASP A 36 1.27 26.41 8.13
CA ASP A 36 2.00 27.62 7.75
C ASP A 36 3.50 27.46 8.07
N HIS A 37 3.84 26.95 9.25
CA HIS A 37 5.22 26.65 9.60
C HIS A 37 5.88 25.64 8.66
N ILE A 38 5.18 24.57 8.25
CA ILE A 38 5.70 23.60 7.28
C ILE A 38 5.97 24.30 5.94
N MET A 39 5.05 25.16 5.47
CA MET A 39 5.23 25.91 4.21
C MET A 39 6.43 26.84 4.27
N GLU A 40 6.65 27.55 5.38
CA GLU A 40 7.83 28.36 5.62
C GLU A 40 9.12 27.52 5.53
N ARG A 41 9.15 26.36 6.22
CA ARG A 41 10.32 25.46 6.20
C ARG A 41 10.59 24.89 4.81
N LEU A 42 9.56 24.51 4.06
CA LEU A 42 9.71 24.00 2.69
C LEU A 42 10.25 25.09 1.75
N ALA A 43 9.89 26.36 1.97
CA ALA A 43 10.40 27.48 1.21
C ALA A 43 11.90 27.78 1.46
N GLU A 44 12.44 27.37 2.61
CA GLU A 44 13.85 27.53 2.97
C GLU A 44 14.76 26.42 2.40
N LEU A 45 14.20 25.28 1.95
CA LEU A 45 14.98 24.16 1.43
C LEU A 45 15.75 24.55 0.16
N GLU A 46 16.96 24.02 -0.02
CA GLU A 46 17.77 24.20 -1.24
C GLU A 46 17.03 23.62 -2.46
N ARG A 47 16.50 22.39 -2.31
CA ARG A 47 15.60 21.82 -3.31
C ARG A 47 14.17 22.23 -2.97
N LYS A 48 13.59 23.06 -3.82
CA LYS A 48 12.22 23.55 -3.62
C LYS A 48 11.20 22.42 -3.75
N ALA A 49 10.16 22.47 -2.93
CA ALA A 49 8.99 21.63 -3.12
C ALA A 49 8.28 22.02 -4.42
N THR A 50 7.93 21.00 -5.22
CA THR A 50 7.14 21.15 -6.45
C THR A 50 5.71 20.69 -6.26
N SER A 51 5.50 19.71 -5.38
CA SER A 51 4.19 19.21 -5.05
C SER A 51 4.12 18.65 -3.62
N LEU A 52 2.95 18.67 -3.06
CA LEU A 52 2.66 18.12 -1.73
C LEU A 52 1.65 17.01 -1.86
N VAL A 53 1.82 15.94 -1.11
CA VAL A 53 0.83 14.89 -0.91
C VAL A 53 0.41 14.84 0.55
N SER A 54 -0.86 14.58 0.81
CA SER A 54 -1.43 14.37 2.14
C SER A 54 -2.61 13.42 2.08
N ASP A 55 -3.05 12.92 3.22
CA ASP A 55 -4.18 12.01 3.29
C ASP A 55 -5.22 12.46 4.32
N SER A 56 -6.44 11.99 4.13
CA SER A 56 -7.53 12.12 5.08
C SER A 56 -8.37 10.85 5.09
N ARG A 57 -8.96 10.54 6.24
CA ARG A 57 -9.99 9.52 6.33
C ARG A 57 -11.32 10.05 5.79
N GLU A 58 -12.04 9.21 5.06
CA GLU A 58 -13.37 9.53 4.51
C GLU A 58 -14.40 9.92 5.59
N ASP A 59 -14.29 9.29 6.77
CA ASP A 59 -15.11 9.59 7.95
C ASP A 59 -14.68 10.85 8.73
N GLN A 60 -13.70 11.60 8.20
CA GLN A 60 -13.18 12.84 8.79
C GLN A 60 -13.33 14.03 7.81
N PRO A 61 -14.56 14.46 7.47
CA PRO A 61 -14.78 15.47 6.44
C PRO A 61 -14.17 16.84 6.78
N HIS A 62 -13.90 17.12 8.05
CA HIS A 62 -13.20 18.33 8.47
C HIS A 62 -11.72 18.32 8.03
N SER A 63 -11.06 17.16 7.98
CA SER A 63 -9.69 17.02 7.49
C SER A 63 -9.64 17.21 5.97
N ALA A 64 -10.56 16.61 5.22
CA ALA A 64 -10.68 16.83 3.79
C ALA A 64 -10.91 18.34 3.48
N ARG A 65 -11.84 19.00 4.20
CA ARG A 65 -12.05 20.46 4.05
C ARG A 65 -10.83 21.29 4.41
N PHE A 66 -10.04 20.88 5.40
CA PHE A 66 -8.79 21.56 5.74
C PHE A 66 -7.80 21.53 4.57
N LEU A 67 -7.66 20.40 3.88
CA LEU A 67 -6.79 20.23 2.73
C LEU A 67 -7.34 21.00 1.51
N THR A 68 -8.60 20.82 1.15
CA THR A 68 -9.20 21.48 -0.02
C THR A 68 -9.20 23.01 0.10
N SER A 69 -9.41 23.56 1.30
CA SER A 69 -9.33 25.02 1.54
C SER A 69 -7.92 25.59 1.38
N ARG A 70 -6.89 24.74 1.26
CA ARG A 70 -5.48 25.08 1.02
C ARG A 70 -5.01 24.74 -0.39
N GLY A 71 -5.93 24.45 -1.29
CA GLY A 71 -5.65 24.16 -2.69
C GLY A 71 -5.20 22.73 -2.97
N PHE A 72 -5.39 21.81 -2.03
CA PHE A 72 -5.21 20.39 -2.32
C PHE A 72 -6.42 19.84 -3.09
N GLU A 73 -6.16 19.00 -4.08
CA GLU A 73 -7.16 18.28 -4.86
C GLU A 73 -7.10 16.78 -4.53
N GLN A 74 -8.25 16.15 -4.40
CA GLN A 74 -8.31 14.70 -4.24
C GLN A 74 -7.89 14.01 -5.55
N LYS A 75 -6.85 13.19 -5.51
CA LYS A 75 -6.34 12.44 -6.66
C LYS A 75 -6.72 10.97 -6.65
N GLN A 76 -6.86 10.36 -5.46
CA GLN A 76 -7.15 8.94 -5.35
C GLN A 76 -8.03 8.66 -4.13
N ARG A 77 -8.83 7.60 -4.23
CA ARG A 77 -9.55 7.00 -3.12
C ARG A 77 -9.09 5.56 -2.95
N GLN A 78 -8.56 5.25 -1.77
CA GLN A 78 -8.13 3.90 -1.42
C GLN A 78 -9.16 3.26 -0.49
N GLN A 79 -9.94 2.34 -1.04
CA GLN A 79 -10.92 1.59 -0.27
C GLN A 79 -10.20 0.68 0.72
N VAL A 80 -10.40 0.94 1.99
CA VAL A 80 -9.95 0.06 3.07
C VAL A 80 -11.02 -0.99 3.35
N SER A 81 -10.61 -2.24 3.51
CA SER A 81 -11.51 -3.33 3.84
C SER A 81 -10.92 -4.22 4.92
N ARG A 82 -11.77 -4.81 5.75
CA ARG A 82 -11.36 -5.68 6.87
C ARG A 82 -12.08 -7.02 6.81
N LEU A 83 -11.34 -8.07 7.08
CA LEU A 83 -11.84 -9.43 7.25
C LEU A 83 -11.73 -9.84 8.72
N ASP A 84 -12.81 -10.26 9.31
CA ASP A 84 -12.79 -11.05 10.54
C ASP A 84 -12.36 -12.47 10.19
N VAL A 85 -11.16 -12.86 10.61
CA VAL A 85 -10.54 -14.15 10.25
C VAL A 85 -11.36 -15.34 10.75
N ALA A 86 -12.04 -15.21 11.89
CA ALA A 86 -12.89 -16.27 12.43
C ALA A 86 -14.12 -16.54 11.54
N SER A 87 -14.61 -15.51 10.85
CA SER A 87 -15.78 -15.60 9.96
C SER A 87 -15.46 -16.06 8.54
N PHE A 88 -14.18 -16.22 8.19
CA PHE A 88 -13.78 -16.63 6.84
C PHE A 88 -14.22 -18.04 6.51
N ASP A 89 -14.95 -18.20 5.41
CA ASP A 89 -15.32 -19.49 4.83
C ASP A 89 -14.56 -19.72 3.53
N ALA A 90 -13.75 -20.78 3.50
CA ALA A 90 -12.97 -21.17 2.32
C ALA A 90 -13.80 -21.98 1.29
N SER A 91 -14.97 -22.49 1.67
CA SER A 91 -15.80 -23.38 0.83
C SER A 91 -16.12 -22.83 -0.55
N PRO A 92 -16.46 -21.53 -0.72
CA PRO A 92 -16.72 -20.96 -2.04
C PRO A 92 -15.49 -20.93 -2.97
N PHE A 93 -14.29 -21.12 -2.42
CA PHE A 93 -13.04 -21.10 -3.15
C PHE A 93 -12.47 -22.50 -3.43
N ALA A 94 -13.06 -23.56 -2.87
CA ALA A 94 -12.55 -24.92 -2.94
C ALA A 94 -12.29 -25.37 -4.39
N GLU A 95 -13.21 -25.12 -5.32
CA GLU A 95 -13.02 -25.46 -6.73
C GLU A 95 -11.89 -24.65 -7.40
N ARG A 96 -11.74 -23.36 -7.04
CA ARG A 96 -10.65 -22.50 -7.58
C ARG A 96 -9.30 -22.97 -7.05
N VAL A 97 -9.22 -23.32 -5.77
CA VAL A 97 -8.02 -23.85 -5.12
C VAL A 97 -7.63 -25.20 -5.71
N ALA A 98 -8.59 -26.14 -5.85
CA ALA A 98 -8.35 -27.43 -6.47
C ALA A 98 -7.86 -27.31 -7.92
N ARG A 99 -8.43 -26.40 -8.71
CA ARG A 99 -7.98 -26.12 -10.08
C ARG A 99 -6.57 -25.53 -10.12
N PHE A 100 -6.26 -24.65 -9.18
CA PHE A 100 -4.91 -24.13 -9.00
C PHE A 100 -3.92 -25.25 -8.65
N GLU A 101 -4.23 -26.11 -7.70
CA GLU A 101 -3.38 -27.25 -7.30
C GLU A 101 -3.16 -28.24 -8.45
N ALA A 102 -4.19 -28.49 -9.27
CA ALA A 102 -4.09 -29.34 -10.46
C ALA A 102 -3.29 -28.69 -11.61
N SER A 103 -2.97 -27.40 -11.56
CA SER A 103 -2.28 -26.67 -12.63
C SER A 103 -0.77 -26.92 -12.68
N GLY A 104 -0.19 -27.60 -11.67
CA GLY A 104 1.24 -27.77 -11.51
C GLY A 104 1.97 -26.58 -10.88
N ILE A 105 1.25 -25.47 -10.63
CA ILE A 105 1.81 -24.30 -9.94
C ILE A 105 1.94 -24.61 -8.45
N THR A 106 3.11 -24.40 -7.88
CA THR A 106 3.41 -24.64 -6.46
C THR A 106 3.42 -23.31 -5.69
N VAL A 107 3.25 -23.38 -4.37
CA VAL A 107 3.41 -22.22 -3.49
C VAL A 107 4.50 -22.50 -2.50
N LYS A 108 5.45 -21.57 -2.40
CA LYS A 108 6.51 -21.55 -1.38
C LYS A 108 6.47 -20.24 -0.62
N THR A 109 6.87 -20.27 0.63
CA THR A 109 7.23 -19.03 1.33
C THR A 109 8.53 -18.47 0.77
N LEU A 110 8.77 -17.18 0.98
CA LEU A 110 10.04 -16.56 0.57
C LEU A 110 11.23 -17.29 1.24
N GLU A 111 11.08 -17.66 2.51
CA GLU A 111 12.12 -18.38 3.27
C GLU A 111 12.42 -19.77 2.67
N GLU A 112 11.39 -20.52 2.27
CA GLU A 112 11.59 -21.82 1.60
C GLU A 112 12.28 -21.65 0.24
N TYR A 113 11.88 -20.61 -0.52
CA TYR A 113 12.49 -20.32 -1.81
C TYR A 113 13.94 -19.87 -1.69
N GLU A 114 14.28 -19.06 -0.70
CA GLU A 114 15.64 -18.63 -0.39
C GLU A 114 16.53 -19.79 0.10
N ALA A 115 15.97 -20.76 0.80
CA ALA A 115 16.72 -21.92 1.31
C ALA A 115 17.23 -22.86 0.19
N GLU A 116 16.61 -22.81 -0.99
CA GLU A 116 17.02 -23.63 -2.15
C GLU A 116 18.25 -23.06 -2.86
N ASP A 117 18.35 -21.73 -2.97
CA ASP A 117 19.47 -21.02 -3.61
C ASP A 117 19.57 -19.61 -3.02
N PRO A 118 20.75 -19.18 -2.53
CA PRO A 118 20.96 -17.82 -2.03
C PRO A 118 20.62 -16.71 -3.04
N GLY A 119 20.71 -16.99 -4.35
CA GLY A 119 20.33 -16.05 -5.41
C GLY A 119 18.83 -15.84 -5.55
N ASN A 120 18.00 -16.69 -4.94
CA ASN A 120 16.56 -16.65 -5.08
C ASN A 120 15.93 -15.41 -4.41
N ARG A 121 16.56 -14.86 -3.38
CA ARG A 121 16.14 -13.55 -2.80
C ARG A 121 16.17 -12.45 -3.85
N ARG A 122 17.23 -12.39 -4.65
CA ARG A 122 17.36 -11.40 -5.72
C ARG A 122 16.30 -11.59 -6.80
N LYS A 123 16.05 -12.83 -7.21
CA LYS A 123 14.99 -13.16 -8.17
C LYS A 123 13.59 -12.78 -7.64
N ALA A 124 13.33 -13.02 -6.35
CA ALA A 124 12.08 -12.63 -5.72
C ALA A 124 11.89 -11.11 -5.73
N TYR A 125 12.94 -10.34 -5.43
CA TYR A 125 12.91 -8.88 -5.54
C TYR A 125 12.64 -8.42 -6.99
N GLU A 126 13.36 -8.93 -7.98
CA GLU A 126 13.20 -8.56 -9.38
C GLU A 126 11.77 -8.83 -9.87
N LYS A 127 11.22 -9.98 -9.50
CA LYS A 127 9.81 -10.29 -9.80
C LYS A 127 8.82 -9.43 -9.01
N TYR A 128 9.13 -9.07 -7.77
CA TYR A 128 8.31 -8.15 -6.99
C TYR A 128 8.20 -6.79 -7.66
N VAL A 129 9.32 -6.24 -8.16
CA VAL A 129 9.34 -4.97 -8.91
C VAL A 129 8.49 -5.08 -10.18
N GLU A 130 8.68 -6.14 -10.99
CA GLU A 130 7.88 -6.40 -12.20
C GLU A 130 6.37 -6.46 -11.89
N LEU A 131 5.99 -7.23 -10.86
CA LEU A 131 4.59 -7.38 -10.47
C LEU A 131 3.98 -6.09 -9.91
N PHE A 132 4.82 -5.23 -9.35
CA PHE A 132 4.38 -3.96 -8.78
C PHE A 132 4.03 -2.92 -9.87
N GLU A 133 4.57 -3.02 -11.08
CA GLU A 133 4.28 -2.11 -12.21
C GLU A 133 2.78 -2.03 -12.55
N ASP A 134 2.02 -3.07 -12.22
CA ASP A 134 0.57 -3.14 -12.48
C ASP A 134 -0.29 -2.58 -11.33
N VAL A 135 0.33 -2.09 -10.26
CA VAL A 135 -0.39 -1.51 -9.12
C VAL A 135 -0.81 -0.07 -9.46
N PRO A 136 -2.10 0.27 -9.38
CA PRO A 136 -2.55 1.64 -9.57
C PRO A 136 -2.02 2.54 -8.45
N ILE A 137 -1.20 3.53 -8.81
CA ILE A 137 -0.63 4.51 -7.87
C ILE A 137 -0.88 5.93 -8.37
N PHE A 138 -0.90 6.89 -7.45
CA PHE A 138 -1.18 8.31 -7.74
C PHE A 138 0.06 9.12 -8.14
N VAL A 139 1.24 8.48 -8.21
CA VAL A 139 2.51 9.09 -8.62
C VAL A 139 3.01 8.48 -9.91
N ASP A 140 3.73 9.26 -10.70
CA ASP A 140 4.17 8.86 -12.04
C ASP A 140 5.27 7.78 -12.00
N ARG A 141 6.04 7.73 -10.94
CA ARG A 141 7.18 6.83 -10.86
C ARG A 141 7.44 6.37 -9.43
N MET A 142 7.44 5.05 -9.24
CA MET A 142 7.97 4.43 -8.01
C MET A 142 9.40 3.94 -8.23
N GLU A 143 10.20 4.04 -7.20
CA GLU A 143 11.53 3.45 -7.15
C GLU A 143 11.58 2.45 -5.99
N LEU A 144 11.59 1.16 -6.34
CA LEU A 144 11.72 0.07 -5.38
C LEU A 144 13.13 -0.50 -5.51
N THR A 145 14.05 -0.04 -4.67
CA THR A 145 15.43 -0.56 -4.69
C THR A 145 15.55 -1.87 -3.93
N TYR A 146 16.59 -2.65 -4.23
CA TYR A 146 16.89 -3.89 -3.50
C TYR A 146 17.15 -3.62 -2.01
N GLU A 147 17.78 -2.50 -1.68
CA GLU A 147 18.02 -2.09 -0.29
C GLU A 147 16.71 -1.81 0.45
N MET A 148 15.73 -1.18 -0.21
CA MET A 148 14.40 -0.97 0.37
C MET A 148 13.70 -2.31 0.62
N PHE A 149 13.77 -3.24 -0.32
CA PHE A 149 13.22 -4.58 -0.16
C PHE A 149 13.88 -5.32 1.02
N GLU A 150 15.21 -5.31 1.13
CA GLU A 150 15.91 -5.90 2.26
C GLU A 150 15.56 -5.24 3.60
N ARG A 151 15.44 -3.91 3.62
CA ARG A 151 15.02 -3.17 4.82
C ARG A 151 13.62 -3.56 5.25
N GLU A 152 12.70 -3.74 4.29
CA GLU A 152 11.34 -4.20 4.57
C GLU A 152 11.33 -5.62 5.16
N LEU A 153 12.13 -6.53 4.62
CA LEU A 153 12.27 -7.89 5.16
C LEU A 153 12.84 -7.95 6.58
N ASN A 154 13.58 -6.93 7.00
CA ASN A 154 14.16 -6.81 8.34
C ASN A 154 13.33 -5.90 9.27
N ALA A 155 12.19 -5.40 8.81
CA ALA A 155 11.36 -4.48 9.60
C ALA A 155 10.64 -5.19 10.77
N PRO A 156 10.35 -4.48 11.88
CA PRO A 156 9.70 -5.06 13.05
C PRO A 156 8.32 -5.66 12.80
N ASN A 157 7.63 -5.18 11.78
CA ASN A 157 6.33 -5.68 11.33
C ASN A 157 6.42 -6.90 10.43
N ARG A 158 7.61 -7.39 10.11
CA ARG A 158 7.82 -8.63 9.35
C ARG A 158 7.14 -9.82 10.05
N LEU A 159 6.42 -10.61 9.27
CA LEU A 159 5.83 -11.87 9.70
C LEU A 159 6.49 -13.02 8.91
N PRO A 160 7.33 -13.84 9.54
CA PRO A 160 7.95 -14.99 8.86
C PRO A 160 6.90 -15.93 8.26
N GLY A 161 7.20 -16.51 7.09
CA GLY A 161 6.31 -17.41 6.36
C GLY A 161 5.10 -16.74 5.69
N ALA A 162 4.98 -15.42 5.79
CA ALA A 162 3.81 -14.70 5.30
C ALA A 162 4.00 -14.01 3.94
N ILE A 163 5.18 -14.10 3.34
CA ILE A 163 5.38 -13.77 1.92
C ILE A 163 5.33 -15.09 1.16
N MET A 164 4.32 -15.26 0.34
CA MET A 164 4.06 -16.47 -0.42
C MET A 164 4.24 -16.19 -1.91
N LEU A 165 4.96 -17.08 -2.58
CA LEU A 165 5.29 -17.03 -3.99
C LEU A 165 4.60 -18.20 -4.69
N ALA A 166 3.89 -17.93 -5.79
CA ALA A 166 3.40 -18.95 -6.70
C ALA A 166 4.43 -19.17 -7.81
N LEU A 167 4.84 -20.42 -8.03
CA LEU A 167 5.86 -20.82 -9.01
C LEU A 167 5.26 -21.75 -10.05
N ASP A 168 5.51 -21.44 -11.34
CA ASP A 168 5.27 -22.34 -12.48
C ASP A 168 6.66 -22.83 -12.95
N GLY A 169 7.04 -24.06 -12.54
CA GLY A 169 8.44 -24.49 -12.60
C GLY A 169 9.31 -23.61 -11.70
N ASP A 170 10.34 -22.99 -12.31
CA ASP A 170 11.27 -22.08 -11.63
C ASP A 170 10.84 -20.60 -11.70
N GLU A 171 9.78 -20.28 -12.43
CA GLU A 171 9.32 -18.91 -12.62
C GLU A 171 8.35 -18.50 -11.49
N ILE A 172 8.62 -17.38 -10.81
CA ILE A 172 7.66 -16.76 -9.91
C ILE A 172 6.57 -16.09 -10.77
N VAL A 173 5.33 -16.54 -10.64
CA VAL A 173 4.18 -16.07 -11.43
C VAL A 173 3.15 -15.32 -10.59
N GLY A 174 3.34 -15.26 -9.28
CA GLY A 174 2.49 -14.48 -8.39
C GLY A 174 3.02 -14.41 -6.98
N THR A 175 2.51 -13.45 -6.22
CA THR A 175 2.87 -13.25 -4.82
C THR A 175 1.68 -12.75 -4.01
N THR A 176 1.73 -13.01 -2.70
CA THR A 176 0.92 -12.33 -1.68
C THR A 176 1.73 -12.20 -0.40
N SER A 177 1.45 -11.17 0.41
CA SER A 177 2.12 -11.03 1.70
C SER A 177 1.19 -10.51 2.79
N LEU A 178 1.54 -10.84 4.04
CA LEU A 178 0.93 -10.30 5.26
C LEU A 178 2.01 -9.70 6.15
N TRP A 179 1.64 -8.61 6.85
CA TRP A 179 2.51 -7.85 7.74
C TRP A 179 1.79 -7.56 9.04
N LYS A 180 2.54 -7.54 10.16
CA LYS A 180 1.97 -7.15 11.46
C LYS A 180 1.58 -5.67 11.43
N ARG A 181 0.42 -5.35 11.97
CA ARG A 181 -0.01 -3.98 12.22
C ARG A 181 0.40 -3.60 13.64
N LEU A 182 1.57 -2.97 13.79
CA LEU A 182 2.15 -2.67 15.10
C LEU A 182 1.24 -1.78 15.96
N ALA A 183 0.47 -0.88 15.33
CA ALA A 183 -0.49 -0.01 16.02
C ALA A 183 -1.79 -0.73 16.43
N GLU A 184 -2.02 -1.97 15.96
CA GLU A 184 -3.24 -2.75 16.23
C GLU A 184 -2.88 -4.22 16.48
N PRO A 185 -2.38 -4.55 17.69
CA PRO A 185 -1.97 -5.91 18.02
C PRO A 185 -3.06 -6.96 17.76
N GLY A 186 -2.68 -8.10 17.16
CA GLY A 186 -3.61 -9.16 16.75
C GLY A 186 -4.29 -8.90 15.40
N SER A 187 -3.87 -7.86 14.67
CA SER A 187 -4.28 -7.66 13.29
C SER A 187 -3.09 -7.67 12.33
N LEU A 188 -3.37 -8.06 11.07
CA LEU A 188 -2.42 -8.04 9.97
C LEU A 188 -2.89 -7.08 8.87
N GLY A 189 -1.94 -6.55 8.12
CA GLY A 189 -2.18 -5.86 6.85
C GLY A 189 -1.75 -6.75 5.69
N THR A 190 -2.43 -6.66 4.54
CA THR A 190 -1.92 -7.26 3.31
C THR A 190 -0.87 -6.34 2.70
N GLY A 191 0.19 -6.92 2.17
CA GLY A 191 1.08 -6.24 1.23
C GLY A 191 0.64 -6.50 -0.20
N LEU A 192 1.59 -6.56 -1.13
CA LEU A 192 1.31 -6.82 -2.53
C LEU A 192 0.63 -8.19 -2.70
N THR A 193 -0.48 -8.21 -3.44
CA THR A 193 -1.02 -9.42 -4.05
C THR A 193 -1.09 -9.18 -5.55
N ALA A 194 -0.27 -9.88 -6.31
CA ALA A 194 -0.19 -9.71 -7.75
C ALA A 194 0.09 -11.03 -8.47
N VAL A 195 -0.29 -11.10 -9.74
CA VAL A 195 -0.09 -12.26 -10.62
C VAL A 195 0.40 -11.75 -11.97
N ALA A 196 1.44 -12.37 -12.50
CA ALA A 196 2.00 -12.08 -13.82
C ALA A 196 0.91 -12.10 -14.89
N ARG A 197 0.94 -11.16 -15.83
CA ARG A 197 -0.13 -10.96 -16.86
C ARG A 197 -0.44 -12.24 -17.61
N SER A 198 0.58 -13.04 -17.96
CA SER A 198 0.49 -14.34 -18.62
C SER A 198 -0.26 -15.42 -17.83
N HIS A 199 -0.36 -15.26 -16.51
CA HIS A 199 -0.93 -16.24 -15.58
C HIS A 199 -2.23 -15.78 -14.91
N ARG A 200 -2.75 -14.62 -15.28
CA ARG A 200 -4.02 -14.10 -14.74
C ARG A 200 -5.20 -14.98 -15.13
N ARG A 201 -6.29 -14.88 -14.37
CA ARG A 201 -7.54 -15.63 -14.54
C ARG A 201 -7.43 -17.15 -14.32
N ARG A 202 -6.29 -17.64 -13.81
CA ARG A 202 -6.04 -19.07 -13.48
C ARG A 202 -6.31 -19.40 -12.00
N GLY A 203 -6.87 -18.47 -11.20
CA GLY A 203 -7.20 -18.68 -9.78
C GLY A 203 -6.05 -18.43 -8.80
N ILE A 204 -4.85 -18.10 -9.27
CA ILE A 204 -3.62 -17.94 -8.47
C ILE A 204 -3.81 -16.95 -7.32
N ALA A 205 -4.30 -15.73 -7.60
CA ALA A 205 -4.51 -14.72 -6.55
C ALA A 205 -5.49 -15.20 -5.46
N ALA A 206 -6.56 -15.90 -5.85
CA ALA A 206 -7.51 -16.46 -4.89
C ALA A 206 -6.86 -17.54 -4.01
N ALA A 207 -6.11 -18.46 -4.60
CA ALA A 207 -5.42 -19.53 -3.87
C ALA A 207 -4.37 -18.94 -2.89
N LEU A 208 -3.57 -17.98 -3.34
CA LEU A 208 -2.60 -17.29 -2.49
C LEU A 208 -3.28 -16.58 -1.31
N LYS A 209 -4.37 -15.84 -1.56
CA LYS A 209 -5.11 -15.15 -0.48
C LYS A 209 -5.79 -16.12 0.48
N VAL A 210 -6.38 -17.21 0.02
CA VAL A 210 -6.94 -18.25 0.89
C VAL A 210 -5.85 -18.78 1.82
N ARG A 211 -4.68 -19.17 1.29
CA ARG A 211 -3.55 -19.66 2.10
C ARG A 211 -3.05 -18.61 3.10
N ALA A 212 -2.98 -17.34 2.69
CA ALA A 212 -2.60 -16.25 3.59
C ALA A 212 -3.61 -16.05 4.74
N ILE A 213 -4.92 -16.19 4.48
CA ILE A 213 -5.96 -16.12 5.51
C ILE A 213 -5.87 -17.32 6.43
N GLU A 214 -5.61 -18.52 5.91
CA GLU A 214 -5.41 -19.74 6.71
C GLU A 214 -4.17 -19.64 7.61
N LEU A 215 -3.06 -19.10 7.10
CA LEU A 215 -1.90 -18.77 7.92
C LEU A 215 -2.29 -17.80 9.05
N ALA A 216 -2.97 -16.70 8.71
CA ALA A 216 -3.41 -15.73 9.71
C ALA A 216 -4.29 -16.38 10.80
N ARG A 217 -5.19 -17.28 10.39
CA ARG A 217 -6.04 -18.07 11.33
C ARG A 217 -5.20 -18.96 12.23
N SER A 218 -4.22 -19.69 11.68
CA SER A 218 -3.38 -20.63 12.43
C SER A 218 -2.54 -19.97 13.52
N ILE A 219 -2.18 -18.70 13.34
CA ILE A 219 -1.42 -17.91 14.31
C ILE A 219 -2.31 -17.05 15.23
N GLY A 220 -3.64 -17.23 15.19
CA GLY A 220 -4.58 -16.54 16.07
C GLY A 220 -4.85 -15.06 15.71
N THR A 221 -4.61 -14.66 14.46
CA THR A 221 -4.96 -13.32 13.98
C THR A 221 -6.47 -13.13 13.99
N ARG A 222 -6.93 -11.98 14.50
CA ARG A 222 -8.37 -11.66 14.54
C ARG A 222 -8.85 -10.95 13.28
N VAL A 223 -8.07 -10.03 12.76
CA VAL A 223 -8.46 -9.16 11.65
C VAL A 223 -7.34 -9.07 10.63
N ILE A 224 -7.69 -9.18 9.35
CA ILE A 224 -6.82 -8.77 8.25
C ILE A 224 -7.41 -7.51 7.62
N GLN A 225 -6.58 -6.48 7.45
CA GLN A 225 -6.92 -5.28 6.70
C GLN A 225 -6.21 -5.26 5.36
N THR A 226 -6.91 -4.81 4.34
CA THR A 226 -6.38 -4.55 3.00
C THR A 226 -6.86 -3.20 2.51
N ASP A 227 -6.11 -2.60 1.62
CA ASP A 227 -6.51 -1.40 0.89
C ASP A 227 -6.27 -1.59 -0.60
N ASN A 228 -7.16 -1.00 -1.39
CA ASN A 228 -7.08 -1.03 -2.84
C ASN A 228 -7.55 0.31 -3.40
N GLU A 229 -6.93 0.75 -4.47
CA GLU A 229 -7.53 1.78 -5.31
C GLU A 229 -8.94 1.33 -5.75
N GLU A 230 -9.92 2.23 -5.79
CA GLU A 230 -11.33 1.90 -5.92
C GLU A 230 -11.71 1.13 -7.20
N ASN A 231 -10.93 1.29 -8.27
CA ASN A 231 -11.14 0.60 -9.55
C ASN A 231 -10.27 -0.66 -9.71
N ASN A 232 -9.50 -1.04 -8.69
CA ASN A 232 -8.63 -2.20 -8.76
C ASN A 232 -9.45 -3.49 -8.69
N PRO A 233 -9.35 -4.39 -9.69
CA PRO A 233 -10.07 -5.69 -9.68
C PRO A 233 -9.78 -6.56 -8.45
N MET A 234 -8.70 -6.30 -7.72
CA MET A 234 -8.40 -7.01 -6.47
C MET A 234 -9.41 -6.70 -5.38
N TYR A 235 -10.07 -5.53 -5.43
CA TYR A 235 -11.15 -5.20 -4.52
C TYR A 235 -12.31 -6.20 -4.60
N ASP A 236 -12.74 -6.58 -5.80
CA ASP A 236 -13.82 -7.56 -6.00
C ASP A 236 -13.46 -8.94 -5.42
N LEU A 237 -12.19 -9.37 -5.59
CA LEU A 237 -11.72 -10.60 -4.96
C LEU A 237 -11.76 -10.50 -3.44
N ASN A 238 -11.36 -9.38 -2.87
CA ASN A 238 -11.41 -9.18 -1.42
C ASN A 238 -12.86 -9.22 -0.89
N VAL A 239 -13.81 -8.60 -1.60
CA VAL A 239 -15.24 -8.68 -1.26
C VAL A 239 -15.73 -10.14 -1.30
N GLN A 240 -15.36 -10.92 -2.33
CA GLN A 240 -15.71 -12.35 -2.40
C GLN A 240 -15.12 -13.14 -1.22
N LEU A 241 -13.90 -12.80 -0.78
CA LEU A 241 -13.26 -13.40 0.40
C LEU A 241 -13.88 -12.99 1.74
N GLY A 242 -14.89 -12.11 1.72
CA GLY A 242 -15.62 -11.67 2.92
C GLY A 242 -15.04 -10.42 3.58
N PHE A 243 -14.09 -9.74 2.95
CA PHE A 243 -13.65 -8.42 3.42
C PHE A 243 -14.79 -7.41 3.32
N LYS A 244 -15.03 -6.67 4.39
CA LYS A 244 -16.07 -5.64 4.47
C LYS A 244 -15.44 -4.25 4.40
N PRO A 245 -15.99 -3.33 3.61
CA PRO A 245 -15.48 -1.98 3.51
C PRO A 245 -15.59 -1.24 4.85
N VAL A 246 -14.58 -0.45 5.12
CA VAL A 246 -14.54 0.55 6.21
C VAL A 246 -14.17 1.90 5.59
N PRO A 247 -14.28 3.03 6.31
CA PRO A 247 -13.97 4.33 5.74
C PRO A 247 -12.62 4.36 5.01
N ALA A 248 -12.64 4.85 3.78
CA ALA A 248 -11.48 4.87 2.87
C ALA A 248 -10.44 5.91 3.30
N TRP A 249 -9.23 5.79 2.73
CA TRP A 249 -8.26 6.86 2.66
C TRP A 249 -8.48 7.68 1.38
N LEU A 250 -8.50 8.99 1.54
CA LEU A 250 -8.55 9.95 0.44
C LEU A 250 -7.17 10.58 0.33
N ILE A 251 -6.56 10.45 -0.84
CA ILE A 251 -5.23 11.00 -1.13
C ILE A 251 -5.40 12.33 -1.86
N PHE A 252 -4.75 13.35 -1.34
CA PHE A 252 -4.79 14.70 -1.85
C PHE A 252 -3.42 15.15 -2.31
N MET A 253 -3.36 15.91 -3.39
CA MET A 253 -2.13 16.52 -3.88
C MET A 253 -2.34 18.01 -4.12
N LYS A 254 -1.26 18.77 -4.00
CA LYS A 254 -1.20 20.19 -4.30
C LYS A 254 0.10 20.49 -5.01
N ASP A 255 0.04 21.17 -6.15
CA ASP A 255 1.22 21.73 -6.82
C ASP A 255 1.61 23.02 -6.10
N VAL A 256 2.91 23.14 -5.80
CA VAL A 256 3.52 24.30 -5.12
C VAL A 256 4.75 24.79 -5.87
N GLY A 257 4.88 24.40 -7.16
CA GLY A 257 5.96 24.84 -8.03
C GLY A 257 6.03 26.37 -8.10
N PRO A 258 7.11 26.95 -8.61
CA PRO A 258 7.22 28.40 -8.78
C PRO A 258 5.99 28.88 -9.55
N ASP A 259 5.33 29.88 -9.00
CA ASP A 259 4.18 30.54 -9.63
C ASP A 259 4.63 31.08 -10.99
N GLU A 260 4.26 30.44 -12.09
CA GLU A 260 4.54 30.91 -13.46
C GLU A 260 3.87 32.27 -13.76
N ARG A 261 3.22 32.87 -12.76
CA ARG A 261 2.58 34.20 -12.85
C ARG A 261 3.40 35.36 -12.32
N GLY A 262 4.70 35.16 -12.17
CA GLY A 262 5.65 36.16 -11.61
C GLY A 262 6.53 36.88 -12.61
N GLU A 263 6.17 36.98 -13.92
CA GLU A 263 6.83 37.89 -14.84
C GLU A 263 5.84 38.45 -15.86
N GLU A 264 5.24 39.60 -15.54
CA GLU A 264 4.85 40.65 -16.47
C GLU A 264 3.99 41.72 -15.76
N VAL A 265 4.62 42.52 -14.89
CA VAL A 265 4.18 43.92 -14.69
C VAL A 265 5.41 44.78 -14.43
N GLY A 266 5.97 45.33 -15.49
CA GLY A 266 7.07 46.26 -15.34
C GLY A 266 7.70 46.72 -16.65
N ALA A 267 6.98 47.44 -17.48
CA ALA A 267 7.52 48.39 -18.43
C ALA A 267 6.56 49.58 -18.58
#